data_379cb76aff387025c827e2bcf1940324
#
_entry.id   379cb76aff387025c827e2bcf1940324
#
_cell.length_a   1.000
_cell.length_b   1.000
_cell.length_c   1.000
_cell.angle_alpha   90.00
_cell.angle_beta   90.00
_cell.angle_gamma   90.00
#
_symmetry.space_group_name_H-M   'P 1'
#
loop_
_entity.id
_entity.type
_entity.pdbx_description
1 polymer ?
#
loop_
_entity_poly.entity_id
_entity_poly.type
_entity_poly.pdbx_seq_one_letter_code
_entity_poly.pdbx_strand_id
1 'polypeptide(L)'
;MDFAFEATDDAFRQEVRSWLQAHLTQPCTAEGGRAWERELGRGGWIGLGWDSGAAGYGNRQATLTQQVVWAEEYARAHAPARVGHIGENLLAPTLLAYGTDAQKQRFLPAIARGEELWCQGYSEPGAGSDLAGVRTTAERDGTGRRTVTGQKIWTSLARDADWCFVLARTTPGSQRHHGLSFLLVPMDQPGRVEVRPIRQMSGTSEFNEVFFDGAFAEELVGGEGNGWTVAMGLLALERGVSTLVQQIGFAAELDRVVRTAVDSGAVTDPVLRERLVRQWAELKTMRWNALRTLGGSGDAGAPSVAKLLRGGWHRRLGELAVEIRGAAGAVGPDDWSPTTPYELDEAQRLFLFTRSDTIYGGSDEIQRNIIAERVLGLPREPR
;
A
#
# COMPACT_ATOMS: atom_id res chain seq x y z
N MET A 1 -18.74 -12.16 -15.77
CA MET A 1 -18.63 -12.74 -14.42
C MET A 1 -19.65 -12.03 -13.56
N ASP A 2 -20.58 -12.79 -13.01
CA ASP A 2 -21.56 -12.24 -12.08
C ASP A 2 -20.90 -12.15 -10.70
N PHE A 3 -20.83 -10.94 -10.13
CA PHE A 3 -20.35 -10.70 -8.77
C PHE A 3 -21.53 -10.63 -7.78
N ALA A 4 -22.60 -11.36 -8.03
CA ALA A 4 -23.64 -11.54 -7.04
C ALA A 4 -23.06 -12.30 -5.84
N PHE A 5 -23.35 -11.81 -4.64
CA PHE A 5 -23.00 -12.52 -3.41
C PHE A 5 -23.91 -13.76 -3.28
N GLU A 6 -23.31 -14.88 -2.91
CA GLU A 6 -23.99 -16.13 -2.66
C GLU A 6 -24.34 -16.28 -1.16
N ALA A 7 -25.16 -17.25 -0.84
CA ALA A 7 -25.51 -17.54 0.56
C ALA A 7 -24.28 -17.83 1.44
N THR A 8 -23.22 -18.40 0.86
CA THR A 8 -21.93 -18.64 1.53
C THR A 8 -21.21 -17.34 1.85
N ASP A 9 -21.33 -16.32 1.01
CA ASP A 9 -20.77 -14.98 1.25
C ASP A 9 -21.54 -14.25 2.36
N ASP A 10 -22.84 -14.43 2.43
CA ASP A 10 -23.67 -13.88 3.50
C ASP A 10 -23.35 -14.53 4.86
N ALA A 11 -23.14 -15.84 4.90
CA ALA A 11 -22.69 -16.54 6.11
C ALA A 11 -21.31 -16.02 6.55
N PHE A 12 -20.38 -15.88 5.62
CA PHE A 12 -19.06 -15.32 5.89
C PHE A 12 -19.15 -13.86 6.40
N ARG A 13 -20.05 -13.06 5.84
CA ARG A 13 -20.32 -11.68 6.31
C ARG A 13 -20.76 -11.64 7.76
N GLN A 14 -21.64 -12.54 8.18
CA GLN A 14 -22.08 -12.62 9.58
C GLN A 14 -20.93 -13.05 10.50
N GLU A 15 -20.12 -14.01 10.09
CA GLU A 15 -18.93 -14.42 10.83
C GLU A 15 -17.96 -13.26 11.04
N VAL A 16 -17.62 -12.51 9.97
CA VAL A 16 -16.75 -11.32 10.02
C VAL A 16 -17.30 -10.26 10.97
N ARG A 17 -18.60 -9.93 10.87
CA ARG A 17 -19.24 -8.96 11.77
C ARG A 17 -19.14 -9.36 13.22
N SER A 18 -19.50 -10.60 13.51
CA SER A 18 -19.50 -11.14 14.88
C SER A 18 -18.09 -11.11 15.46
N TRP A 19 -17.10 -11.48 14.65
CA TRP A 19 -15.70 -11.45 15.07
C TRP A 19 -15.22 -10.03 15.34
N LEU A 20 -15.46 -9.09 14.42
CA LEU A 20 -15.07 -7.68 14.58
C LEU A 20 -15.75 -7.06 15.80
N GLN A 21 -17.04 -7.28 16.01
CA GLN A 21 -17.76 -6.78 17.18
C GLN A 21 -17.21 -7.31 18.50
N ALA A 22 -16.77 -8.57 18.54
CA ALA A 22 -16.23 -9.17 19.75
C ALA A 22 -14.79 -8.68 20.08
N HIS A 23 -14.02 -8.26 19.07
CA HIS A 23 -12.59 -7.96 19.23
C HIS A 23 -12.26 -6.44 19.14
N LEU A 24 -13.16 -5.61 18.61
CA LEU A 24 -13.01 -4.14 18.59
C LEU A 24 -13.50 -3.53 19.91
N THR A 25 -12.86 -3.85 21.01
CA THR A 25 -13.33 -3.46 22.34
C THR A 25 -12.78 -2.12 22.85
N GLN A 26 -11.75 -1.56 22.20
CA GLN A 26 -11.13 -0.29 22.58
C GLN A 26 -10.68 0.52 21.35
N PRO A 27 -10.64 1.88 21.45
CA PRO A 27 -10.01 2.71 20.43
C PRO A 27 -8.53 2.31 20.28
N CYS A 28 -8.11 2.05 19.05
CA CYS A 28 -6.73 1.69 18.75
C CYS A 28 -5.84 2.94 18.86
N THR A 29 -4.89 2.95 19.79
CA THR A 29 -3.80 3.92 19.82
C THR A 29 -2.70 3.51 18.84
N ALA A 30 -1.76 4.40 18.53
CA ALA A 30 -0.62 4.08 17.64
C ALA A 30 0.17 2.84 18.10
N GLU A 31 0.31 2.63 19.40
CA GLU A 31 0.92 1.42 20.01
C GLU A 31 0.04 0.17 19.84
N GLY A 32 -1.26 0.33 19.64
CA GLY A 32 -2.23 -0.75 19.42
C GLY A 32 -2.16 -1.40 18.05
N GLY A 33 -1.51 -0.77 17.06
CA GLY A 33 -1.47 -1.31 15.69
C GLY A 33 -0.85 -2.71 15.59
N ARG A 34 0.29 -2.92 16.24
CA ARG A 34 0.96 -4.24 16.27
C ARG A 34 0.16 -5.28 17.07
N ALA A 35 -0.49 -4.87 18.16
CA ALA A 35 -1.36 -5.76 18.93
C ALA A 35 -2.58 -6.19 18.12
N TRP A 36 -3.15 -5.27 17.37
CA TRP A 36 -4.27 -5.54 16.47
C TRP A 36 -3.88 -6.50 15.33
N GLU A 37 -2.69 -6.34 14.72
CA GLU A 37 -2.21 -7.31 13.71
C GLU A 37 -2.10 -8.73 14.31
N ARG A 38 -1.57 -8.86 15.51
CA ARG A 38 -1.52 -10.17 16.18
C ARG A 38 -2.91 -10.74 16.47
N GLU A 39 -3.88 -9.89 16.80
CA GLU A 39 -5.26 -10.32 17.02
C GLU A 39 -5.91 -10.81 15.73
N LEU A 40 -5.70 -10.08 14.63
CA LEU A 40 -6.10 -10.51 13.29
C LEU A 40 -5.43 -11.85 12.92
N GLY A 41 -4.15 -11.99 13.21
CA GLY A 41 -3.39 -13.22 12.97
C GLY A 41 -3.95 -14.43 13.74
N ARG A 42 -4.28 -14.26 15.04
CA ARG A 42 -4.93 -15.32 15.85
C ARG A 42 -6.27 -15.73 15.26
N GLY A 43 -7.02 -14.78 14.69
CA GLY A 43 -8.27 -15.05 13.98
C GLY A 43 -8.09 -15.66 12.60
N GLY A 44 -6.86 -15.69 12.05
CA GLY A 44 -6.56 -16.16 10.70
C GLY A 44 -7.00 -15.17 9.61
N TRP A 45 -7.19 -13.89 9.95
CA TRP A 45 -7.72 -12.88 9.03
C TRP A 45 -6.65 -12.20 8.16
N ILE A 46 -5.38 -12.54 8.35
CA ILE A 46 -4.27 -12.08 7.52
C ILE A 46 -4.00 -13.11 6.42
N GLY A 47 -3.84 -12.65 5.18
CA GLY A 47 -3.54 -13.54 4.05
C GLY A 47 -4.73 -14.34 3.51
N LEU A 48 -5.94 -13.80 3.61
CA LEU A 48 -7.18 -14.45 3.17
C LEU A 48 -7.16 -14.96 1.73
N GLY A 49 -6.44 -14.30 0.85
CA GLY A 49 -6.38 -14.63 -0.59
C GLY A 49 -5.11 -15.35 -1.01
N TRP A 50 -4.25 -15.75 -0.07
CA TRP A 50 -3.05 -16.47 -0.45
C TRP A 50 -3.38 -17.88 -0.93
N ASP A 51 -2.76 -18.26 -2.04
CA ASP A 51 -2.74 -19.66 -2.44
C ASP A 51 -1.75 -20.42 -1.55
N SER A 52 -2.29 -21.04 -0.51
CA SER A 52 -1.48 -21.70 0.53
C SER A 52 -1.17 -23.14 0.22
N GLY A 53 -1.68 -23.68 -0.88
CA GLY A 53 -1.59 -25.12 -1.15
C GLY A 53 -2.17 -25.98 -0.02
N ALA A 54 -1.72 -27.21 0.10
CA ALA A 54 -2.25 -28.18 1.09
C ALA A 54 -1.83 -27.87 2.54
N ALA A 55 -0.80 -27.05 2.78
CA ALA A 55 -0.20 -26.88 4.11
C ALA A 55 -0.72 -25.69 4.91
N GLY A 56 -1.28 -24.64 4.26
CA GLY A 56 -1.69 -23.40 4.92
C GLY A 56 -0.59 -22.76 5.77
N TYR A 57 -0.58 -21.45 5.86
CA TYR A 57 0.42 -20.73 6.66
C TYR A 57 -0.20 -20.13 7.94
N GLY A 58 -1.37 -20.64 8.35
CA GLY A 58 -2.12 -20.12 9.49
C GLY A 58 -3.21 -19.11 9.10
N ASN A 59 -3.33 -18.81 7.82
CA ASN A 59 -4.38 -17.97 7.26
C ASN A 59 -5.64 -18.76 6.91
N ARG A 60 -6.78 -18.08 6.90
CA ARG A 60 -8.02 -18.62 6.36
C ARG A 60 -8.02 -18.59 4.84
N GLN A 61 -8.75 -19.50 4.22
CA GLN A 61 -9.03 -19.46 2.80
C GLN A 61 -10.30 -18.63 2.55
N ALA A 62 -10.24 -17.72 1.60
CA ALA A 62 -11.38 -16.89 1.22
C ALA A 62 -11.45 -16.74 -0.30
N THR A 63 -12.65 -16.89 -0.85
CA THR A 63 -12.93 -16.57 -2.25
C THR A 63 -12.72 -15.08 -2.49
N LEU A 64 -12.64 -14.67 -3.75
CA LEU A 64 -12.52 -13.25 -4.10
C LEU A 64 -13.70 -12.42 -3.56
N THR A 65 -14.93 -12.96 -3.61
CA THR A 65 -16.12 -12.31 -3.05
C THR A 65 -16.03 -12.18 -1.53
N GLN A 66 -15.52 -13.19 -0.83
CA GLN A 66 -15.29 -13.14 0.61
C GLN A 66 -14.20 -12.15 1.01
N GLN A 67 -13.14 -11.99 0.24
CA GLN A 67 -12.14 -10.94 0.46
C GLN A 67 -12.74 -9.53 0.31
N VAL A 68 -13.66 -9.34 -0.62
CA VAL A 68 -14.43 -8.08 -0.73
C VAL A 68 -15.32 -7.88 0.48
N VAL A 69 -16.05 -8.93 0.92
CA VAL A 69 -16.89 -8.90 2.13
C VAL A 69 -16.07 -8.53 3.36
N TRP A 70 -14.89 -9.14 3.54
CA TRP A 70 -13.98 -8.79 4.63
C TRP A 70 -13.63 -7.30 4.63
N ALA A 71 -13.22 -6.77 3.49
CA ALA A 71 -12.84 -5.36 3.37
C ALA A 71 -14.02 -4.41 3.65
N GLU A 72 -15.23 -4.76 3.18
CA GLU A 72 -16.46 -3.97 3.45
C GLU A 72 -16.82 -3.95 4.94
N GLU A 73 -16.78 -5.10 5.60
CA GLU A 73 -17.13 -5.20 7.01
C GLU A 73 -16.04 -4.57 7.90
N TYR A 74 -14.77 -4.70 7.52
CA TYR A 74 -13.64 -4.06 8.19
C TYR A 74 -13.78 -2.53 8.19
N ALA A 75 -14.09 -1.95 7.03
CA ALA A 75 -14.31 -0.52 6.89
C ALA A 75 -15.57 -0.05 7.63
N ARG A 76 -16.67 -0.82 7.56
CA ARG A 76 -17.93 -0.51 8.27
C ARG A 76 -17.76 -0.51 9.79
N ALA A 77 -16.95 -1.42 10.30
CA ALA A 77 -16.63 -1.50 11.72
C ALA A 77 -15.68 -0.40 12.21
N HIS A 78 -15.20 0.47 11.31
CA HIS A 78 -14.14 1.46 11.60
C HIS A 78 -12.92 0.83 12.28
N ALA A 79 -12.56 -0.37 11.83
CA ALA A 79 -11.44 -1.11 12.37
C ALA A 79 -10.11 -0.36 12.15
N PRO A 80 -9.09 -0.56 13.03
CA PRO A 80 -7.83 0.17 12.96
C PRO A 80 -7.11 0.01 11.63
N ALA A 81 -6.31 1.02 11.24
CA ALA A 81 -5.45 0.92 10.07
C ALA A 81 -4.46 -0.25 10.21
N ARG A 82 -4.28 -1.00 9.12
CA ARG A 82 -3.41 -2.17 9.06
C ARG A 82 -1.94 -1.76 8.96
N VAL A 83 -1.13 -2.16 9.92
CA VAL A 83 0.34 -1.92 9.90
C VAL A 83 1.12 -3.08 9.26
N GLY A 84 0.51 -4.26 9.15
CA GLY A 84 1.10 -5.46 8.52
C GLY A 84 0.85 -5.58 7.00
N HIS A 85 0.13 -4.63 6.39
CA HIS A 85 -0.34 -4.76 5.01
C HIS A 85 0.79 -4.88 3.97
N ILE A 86 1.99 -4.37 4.22
CA ILE A 86 3.14 -4.50 3.31
C ILE A 86 3.63 -5.95 3.26
N GLY A 87 3.73 -6.61 4.42
CA GLY A 87 4.05 -8.03 4.49
C GLY A 87 2.97 -8.89 3.81
N GLU A 88 1.72 -8.63 4.15
CA GLU A 88 0.57 -9.41 3.65
C GLU A 88 0.35 -9.26 2.14
N ASN A 89 0.35 -8.02 1.62
CA ASN A 89 -0.11 -7.74 0.26
C ASN A 89 1.02 -7.61 -0.77
N LEU A 90 2.27 -7.40 -0.33
CA LEU A 90 3.42 -7.25 -1.23
C LEU A 90 4.42 -8.39 -1.09
N LEU A 91 4.98 -8.59 0.11
CA LEU A 91 6.01 -9.60 0.28
C LEU A 91 5.47 -11.04 0.18
N ALA A 92 4.37 -11.36 0.84
CA ALA A 92 3.85 -12.72 0.86
C ALA A 92 3.50 -13.23 -0.54
N PRO A 93 2.76 -12.50 -1.40
CA PRO A 93 2.56 -12.92 -2.79
C PRO A 93 3.87 -13.04 -3.58
N THR A 94 4.87 -12.19 -3.29
CA THR A 94 6.19 -12.27 -3.91
C THR A 94 6.93 -13.54 -3.49
N LEU A 95 6.89 -13.91 -2.21
CA LEU A 95 7.47 -15.17 -1.72
C LEU A 95 6.76 -16.39 -2.29
N LEU A 96 5.44 -16.35 -2.41
CA LEU A 96 4.67 -17.42 -3.04
C LEU A 96 5.09 -17.65 -4.49
N ALA A 97 5.36 -16.57 -5.24
CA ALA A 97 5.75 -16.64 -6.65
C ALA A 97 7.25 -16.93 -6.88
N TYR A 98 8.14 -16.38 -6.06
CA TYR A 98 9.59 -16.38 -6.32
C TYR A 98 10.43 -16.96 -5.20
N GLY A 99 9.87 -17.18 -4.01
CA GLY A 99 10.59 -17.71 -2.86
C GLY A 99 10.81 -19.22 -2.93
N THR A 100 11.86 -19.68 -2.28
CA THR A 100 12.07 -21.11 -2.02
C THR A 100 11.06 -21.62 -0.98
N ASP A 101 10.85 -22.93 -0.90
CA ASP A 101 9.96 -23.50 0.10
C ASP A 101 10.47 -23.23 1.53
N ALA A 102 11.77 -23.20 1.76
CA ALA A 102 12.36 -22.81 3.03
C ALA A 102 11.99 -21.37 3.41
N GLN A 103 12.07 -20.42 2.47
CA GLN A 103 11.68 -19.03 2.69
C GLN A 103 10.18 -18.89 2.96
N LYS A 104 9.34 -19.60 2.21
CA LYS A 104 7.88 -19.63 2.43
C LYS A 104 7.56 -20.12 3.84
N GLN A 105 8.15 -21.24 4.25
CA GLN A 105 7.94 -21.83 5.58
C GLN A 105 8.47 -20.94 6.71
N ARG A 106 9.52 -20.18 6.48
CA ARG A 106 10.09 -19.26 7.48
C ARG A 106 9.23 -18.00 7.65
N PHE A 107 8.82 -17.36 6.57
CA PHE A 107 8.28 -16.01 6.64
C PHE A 107 6.75 -15.94 6.59
N LEU A 108 6.09 -16.77 5.77
CA LEU A 108 4.63 -16.66 5.58
C LEU A 108 3.84 -16.92 6.87
N PRO A 109 4.19 -17.91 7.72
CA PRO A 109 3.49 -18.10 8.98
C PRO A 109 3.64 -16.91 9.95
N ALA A 110 4.81 -16.28 10.00
CA ALA A 110 5.04 -15.14 10.87
C ALA A 110 4.25 -13.90 10.41
N ILE A 111 4.16 -13.68 9.08
CA ILE A 111 3.29 -12.65 8.50
C ILE A 111 1.82 -12.96 8.79
N ALA A 112 1.36 -14.19 8.55
CA ALA A 112 -0.03 -14.61 8.78
C ALA A 112 -0.46 -14.46 10.25
N ARG A 113 0.46 -14.60 11.21
CA ARG A 113 0.19 -14.40 12.64
C ARG A 113 0.33 -12.95 13.09
N GLY A 114 0.70 -12.02 12.18
CA GLY A 114 0.93 -10.61 12.54
C GLY A 114 2.12 -10.40 13.48
N GLU A 115 3.09 -11.32 13.48
CA GLU A 115 4.27 -11.30 14.35
C GLU A 115 5.40 -10.49 13.76
N GLU A 116 5.58 -10.54 12.43
CA GLU A 116 6.62 -9.81 11.71
C GLU A 116 6.01 -8.77 10.77
N LEU A 117 6.40 -7.52 10.97
CA LEU A 117 6.01 -6.38 10.15
C LEU A 117 7.11 -6.06 9.14
N TRP A 118 6.70 -5.64 7.95
CA TRP A 118 7.59 -5.45 6.81
C TRP A 118 7.50 -4.04 6.24
N CYS A 119 8.63 -3.54 5.71
CA CYS A 119 8.68 -2.33 4.91
C CYS A 119 9.39 -2.57 3.57
N GLN A 120 9.18 -1.64 2.62
CA GLN A 120 9.68 -1.71 1.26
C GLN A 120 10.82 -0.74 1.02
N GLY A 121 12.03 -1.22 0.77
CA GLY A 121 13.22 -0.45 0.46
C GLY A 121 13.53 -0.44 -1.05
N TYR A 122 12.73 0.26 -1.87
CA TYR A 122 12.95 0.36 -3.31
C TYR A 122 13.57 1.70 -3.70
N SER A 123 12.81 2.78 -3.56
CA SER A 123 13.19 4.12 -4.02
C SER A 123 14.44 4.64 -3.31
N GLU A 124 15.22 5.45 -4.02
CA GLU A 124 16.36 6.21 -3.49
C GLU A 124 16.17 7.69 -3.85
N PRO A 125 16.89 8.63 -3.21
CA PRO A 125 16.78 10.05 -3.54
C PRO A 125 16.98 10.36 -5.03
N GLY A 126 17.81 9.57 -5.73
CA GLY A 126 18.06 9.68 -7.18
C GLY A 126 17.36 8.65 -8.06
N ALA A 127 16.52 7.78 -7.49
CA ALA A 127 15.90 6.67 -8.22
C ALA A 127 14.48 6.36 -7.71
N GLY A 128 13.52 7.15 -8.15
CA GLY A 128 12.09 6.94 -7.93
C GLY A 128 11.44 6.35 -9.17
N SER A 129 10.99 7.20 -10.10
CA SER A 129 10.42 6.77 -11.39
C SER A 129 11.42 5.99 -12.25
N ASP A 130 12.71 6.32 -12.21
CA ASP A 130 13.78 5.49 -12.78
C ASP A 130 14.35 4.52 -11.73
N LEU A 131 13.51 3.58 -11.29
CA LEU A 131 13.88 2.59 -10.28
C LEU A 131 15.11 1.75 -10.70
N ALA A 132 15.34 1.57 -11.99
CA ALA A 132 16.53 0.89 -12.50
C ALA A 132 17.85 1.63 -12.18
N GLY A 133 17.77 2.89 -11.78
CA GLY A 133 18.90 3.73 -11.38
C GLY A 133 19.35 3.57 -9.92
N VAL A 134 18.79 2.63 -9.14
CA VAL A 134 19.19 2.42 -7.73
C VAL A 134 20.67 2.13 -7.59
N ARG A 135 21.28 2.68 -6.54
CA ARG A 135 22.72 2.64 -6.26
C ARG A 135 23.08 1.87 -4.99
N THR A 136 22.11 1.60 -4.12
CA THR A 136 22.34 0.73 -2.95
C THR A 136 23.02 -0.54 -3.39
N THR A 137 24.14 -0.91 -2.76
CA THR A 137 24.91 -2.12 -3.04
C THR A 137 24.67 -3.21 -2.01
N ALA A 138 24.91 -4.44 -2.40
CA ALA A 138 24.91 -5.57 -1.49
C ALA A 138 26.10 -6.47 -1.83
N GLU A 139 27.15 -6.38 -1.03
CA GLU A 139 28.42 -7.07 -1.24
C GLU A 139 28.54 -8.26 -0.27
N ARG A 140 29.38 -9.24 -0.61
CA ARG A 140 29.76 -10.30 0.32
C ARG A 140 30.91 -9.82 1.17
N ASP A 141 30.78 -9.92 2.49
CA ASP A 141 31.87 -9.69 3.42
C ASP A 141 32.90 -10.85 3.42
N GLY A 142 33.97 -10.72 4.19
CA GLY A 142 35.02 -11.74 4.31
C GLY A 142 34.52 -13.09 4.87
N THR A 143 33.32 -13.18 5.40
CA THR A 143 32.67 -14.40 5.89
C THR A 143 31.70 -15.00 4.87
N GLY A 144 31.48 -14.31 3.74
CA GLY A 144 30.50 -14.69 2.71
C GLY A 144 29.07 -14.20 2.98
N ARG A 145 28.81 -13.49 4.08
CA ARG A 145 27.52 -12.86 4.34
C ARG A 145 27.33 -11.64 3.44
N ARG A 146 26.09 -11.35 3.09
CA ARG A 146 25.77 -10.15 2.32
C ARG A 146 25.58 -8.96 3.24
N THR A 147 26.19 -7.85 2.90
CA THR A 147 26.08 -6.57 3.59
C THR A 147 25.52 -5.52 2.63
N VAL A 148 24.45 -4.85 3.05
CA VAL A 148 23.77 -3.81 2.28
C VAL A 148 24.28 -2.45 2.71
N THR A 149 24.64 -1.60 1.74
CA THR A 149 25.07 -0.21 1.99
C THR A 149 24.37 0.73 1.01
N GLY A 150 23.73 1.77 1.54
CA GLY A 150 23.01 2.77 0.75
C GLY A 150 21.87 3.43 1.52
N GLN A 151 21.11 4.25 0.79
CA GLN A 151 19.97 4.99 1.35
C GLN A 151 18.72 4.67 0.56
N LYS A 152 17.64 4.34 1.29
CA LYS A 152 16.28 4.23 0.75
C LYS A 152 15.42 5.38 1.26
N ILE A 153 14.45 5.79 0.46
CA ILE A 153 13.55 6.91 0.77
C ILE A 153 12.10 6.52 0.46
N TRP A 154 11.17 7.22 1.06
CA TRP A 154 9.72 6.96 0.96
C TRP A 154 9.32 5.57 1.46
N THR A 155 10.08 5.04 2.41
CA THR A 155 9.83 3.73 3.00
C THR A 155 8.69 3.83 4.02
N SER A 156 7.52 3.31 3.64
CA SER A 156 6.34 3.31 4.52
C SER A 156 6.56 2.40 5.72
N LEU A 157 6.14 2.84 6.91
CA LEU A 157 6.12 2.06 8.15
C LEU A 157 7.50 1.53 8.61
N ALA A 158 8.62 2.06 8.10
CA ALA A 158 9.95 1.56 8.43
C ALA A 158 10.30 1.62 9.93
N ARG A 159 9.69 2.56 10.68
CA ARG A 159 9.92 2.69 12.14
C ARG A 159 9.36 1.52 12.94
N ASP A 160 8.31 0.90 12.42
CA ASP A 160 7.59 -0.19 13.09
C ASP A 160 7.90 -1.55 12.49
N ALA A 161 8.68 -1.59 11.39
CA ALA A 161 8.99 -2.81 10.67
C ALA A 161 10.12 -3.61 11.35
N ASP A 162 9.95 -4.92 11.40
CA ASP A 162 10.99 -5.87 11.82
C ASP A 162 11.93 -6.19 10.67
N TRP A 163 11.44 -6.09 9.43
CA TRP A 163 12.14 -6.46 8.21
C TRP A 163 11.92 -5.44 7.09
N CYS A 164 12.94 -5.30 6.24
CA CYS A 164 12.85 -4.57 4.98
C CYS A 164 13.19 -5.49 3.81
N PHE A 165 12.36 -5.52 2.78
CA PHE A 165 12.80 -6.08 1.51
C PHE A 165 13.41 -4.99 0.64
N VAL A 166 14.67 -5.21 0.24
CA VAL A 166 15.53 -4.20 -0.38
C VAL A 166 15.91 -4.62 -1.79
N LEU A 167 15.73 -3.71 -2.74
CA LEU A 167 16.30 -3.84 -4.08
C LEU A 167 17.71 -3.21 -4.09
N ALA A 168 18.76 -4.03 -4.30
CA ALA A 168 20.14 -3.58 -4.28
C ALA A 168 20.99 -4.24 -5.37
N ARG A 169 22.12 -3.60 -5.70
CA ARG A 169 23.11 -4.14 -6.66
C ARG A 169 24.01 -5.16 -6.00
N THR A 170 23.98 -6.37 -6.51
CA THR A 170 24.87 -7.46 -6.08
C THR A 170 26.00 -7.74 -7.07
N THR A 171 25.89 -7.25 -8.32
CA THR A 171 26.94 -7.39 -9.33
C THR A 171 27.65 -6.05 -9.49
N PRO A 172 28.94 -5.95 -9.10
CA PRO A 172 29.73 -4.72 -9.25
C PRO A 172 29.78 -4.25 -10.71
N GLY A 173 29.68 -2.93 -10.92
CA GLY A 173 29.73 -2.32 -12.25
C GLY A 173 28.49 -2.56 -13.12
N SER A 174 27.49 -3.30 -12.65
CA SER A 174 26.24 -3.49 -13.38
C SER A 174 25.45 -2.19 -13.50
N GLN A 175 24.67 -2.08 -14.57
CA GLN A 175 23.90 -0.88 -14.87
C GLN A 175 22.42 -1.20 -15.07
N ARG A 176 21.59 -0.21 -14.78
CA ARG A 176 20.12 -0.25 -14.93
C ARG A 176 19.54 -1.48 -14.22
N HIS A 177 18.72 -2.25 -14.88
CA HIS A 177 18.03 -3.43 -14.33
C HIS A 177 18.91 -4.68 -14.18
N HIS A 178 20.14 -4.67 -14.70
CA HIS A 178 21.07 -5.81 -14.56
C HIS A 178 21.76 -5.81 -13.20
N GLY A 179 22.04 -7.00 -12.68
CA GLY A 179 22.80 -7.20 -11.43
C GLY A 179 22.10 -6.68 -10.16
N LEU A 180 20.78 -6.51 -10.23
CA LEU A 180 19.93 -6.20 -9.07
C LEU A 180 19.45 -7.49 -8.42
N SER A 181 19.40 -7.51 -7.10
CA SER A 181 18.84 -8.60 -6.30
C SER A 181 17.81 -8.11 -5.31
N PHE A 182 16.90 -8.99 -4.94
CA PHE A 182 15.87 -8.74 -3.96
C PHE A 182 16.27 -9.38 -2.63
N LEU A 183 16.55 -8.59 -1.62
CA LEU A 183 17.15 -8.99 -0.36
C LEU A 183 16.19 -8.78 0.79
N LEU A 184 16.20 -9.68 1.79
CA LEU A 184 15.47 -9.54 3.04
C LEU A 184 16.45 -9.14 4.14
N VAL A 185 16.22 -7.98 4.73
CA VAL A 185 17.13 -7.34 5.70
C VAL A 185 16.39 -7.13 7.01
N PRO A 186 16.85 -7.72 8.13
CA PRO A 186 16.32 -7.38 9.46
C PRO A 186 16.56 -5.90 9.77
N MET A 187 15.60 -5.24 10.39
CA MET A 187 15.72 -3.82 10.73
C MET A 187 16.39 -3.58 12.09
N ASP A 188 16.34 -4.55 13.00
CA ASP A 188 17.02 -4.46 14.30
C ASP A 188 18.52 -4.79 14.15
N GLN A 189 19.28 -3.80 13.66
CA GLN A 189 20.74 -3.86 13.51
C GLN A 189 21.35 -2.53 13.98
N PRO A 190 21.53 -2.34 15.31
CA PRO A 190 22.09 -1.10 15.87
C PRO A 190 23.42 -0.70 15.23
N GLY A 191 23.55 0.55 14.84
CA GLY A 191 24.73 1.09 14.15
C GLY A 191 24.87 0.70 12.68
N ARG A 192 23.96 -0.12 12.13
CA ARG A 192 23.95 -0.54 10.70
C ARG A 192 22.69 -0.14 9.97
N VAL A 193 21.58 -0.01 10.68
CA VAL A 193 20.31 0.47 10.12
C VAL A 193 19.86 1.70 10.91
N GLU A 194 19.62 2.79 10.22
CA GLU A 194 19.07 4.02 10.80
C GLU A 194 17.80 4.40 10.04
N VAL A 195 16.71 4.67 10.76
CA VAL A 195 15.42 5.11 10.22
C VAL A 195 15.15 6.54 10.62
N ARG A 196 14.94 7.43 9.65
CA ARG A 196 14.61 8.85 9.85
C ARG A 196 13.22 9.15 9.29
N PRO A 197 12.28 9.63 10.12
CA PRO A 197 10.95 9.97 9.65
C PRO A 197 10.97 11.19 8.72
N ILE A 198 10.20 11.14 7.64
CA ILE A 198 9.96 12.27 6.74
C ILE A 198 8.66 12.93 7.14
N ARG A 199 8.72 14.18 7.60
CA ARG A 199 7.51 14.95 7.90
C ARG A 199 6.85 15.40 6.59
N GLN A 200 5.63 14.96 6.37
CA GLN A 200 4.82 15.31 5.22
C GLN A 200 4.11 16.66 5.41
N MET A 201 3.58 17.25 4.34
CA MET A 201 2.76 18.46 4.41
C MET A 201 1.50 18.28 5.27
N SER A 202 0.98 17.04 5.36
CA SER A 202 -0.13 16.66 6.25
C SER A 202 0.22 16.68 7.74
N GLY A 203 1.48 16.93 8.10
CA GLY A 203 1.97 16.90 9.47
C GLY A 203 2.36 15.51 9.99
N THR A 204 1.98 14.44 9.30
CA THR A 204 2.29 13.04 9.64
C THR A 204 3.66 12.61 9.11
N SER A 205 4.16 11.46 9.52
CA SER A 205 5.46 10.90 9.12
C SER A 205 5.33 9.41 8.83
N GLU A 206 4.45 9.04 7.89
CA GLU A 206 4.24 7.66 7.46
C GLU A 206 5.39 7.13 6.61
N PHE A 207 6.12 8.03 5.93
CA PHE A 207 7.29 7.70 5.13
C PHE A 207 8.58 8.01 5.85
N ASN A 208 9.61 7.23 5.53
CA ASN A 208 10.91 7.34 6.18
C ASN A 208 12.04 7.27 5.15
N GLU A 209 13.18 7.85 5.53
CA GLU A 209 14.49 7.48 4.97
C GLU A 209 15.04 6.31 5.78
N VAL A 210 15.67 5.37 5.11
CA VAL A 210 16.36 4.24 5.73
C VAL A 210 17.79 4.21 5.22
N PHE A 211 18.73 4.31 6.14
CA PHE A 211 20.17 4.23 5.86
C PHE A 211 20.68 2.85 6.26
N PHE A 212 21.36 2.20 5.34
CA PHE A 212 22.04 0.94 5.56
C PHE A 212 23.55 1.19 5.49
N ASP A 213 24.28 0.84 6.56
CA ASP A 213 25.72 0.92 6.64
C ASP A 213 26.28 -0.47 6.96
N GLY A 214 26.51 -1.26 5.92
CA GLY A 214 26.91 -2.64 6.05
C GLY A 214 25.89 -3.52 6.77
N ALA A 215 24.59 -3.23 6.62
CA ALA A 215 23.51 -4.02 7.21
C ALA A 215 23.47 -5.43 6.65
N PHE A 216 23.41 -6.45 7.48
CA PHE A 216 23.34 -7.82 7.07
C PHE A 216 22.01 -8.16 6.41
N ALA A 217 22.04 -8.73 5.21
CA ALA A 217 20.89 -9.38 4.61
C ALA A 217 20.91 -10.87 4.94
N GLU A 218 19.80 -11.40 5.41
CA GLU A 218 19.69 -12.82 5.77
C GLU A 218 19.35 -13.67 4.55
N GLU A 219 18.48 -13.18 3.65
CA GLU A 219 17.96 -13.95 2.54
C GLU A 219 17.98 -13.16 1.22
N LEU A 220 17.95 -13.90 0.12
CA LEU A 220 17.82 -13.40 -1.24
C LEU A 220 16.72 -14.18 -1.96
N VAL A 221 15.74 -13.47 -2.51
CA VAL A 221 14.57 -14.05 -3.15
C VAL A 221 14.73 -14.05 -4.68
N GLY A 222 14.38 -15.17 -5.32
CA GLY A 222 14.33 -15.30 -6.77
C GLY A 222 15.68 -15.46 -7.47
N GLY A 223 16.78 -15.63 -6.72
CA GLY A 223 18.13 -15.79 -7.25
C GLY A 223 18.90 -14.49 -7.43
N GLU A 224 20.24 -14.60 -7.36
CA GLU A 224 21.15 -13.45 -7.50
C GLU A 224 21.10 -12.86 -8.91
N GLY A 225 21.04 -11.53 -8.99
CA GLY A 225 20.93 -10.81 -10.27
C GLY A 225 19.52 -10.78 -10.88
N ASN A 226 18.55 -11.48 -10.30
CA ASN A 226 17.16 -11.55 -10.79
C ASN A 226 16.21 -10.61 -10.05
N GLY A 227 16.73 -9.72 -9.22
CA GLY A 227 15.92 -8.81 -8.38
C GLY A 227 15.01 -7.88 -9.17
N TRP A 228 15.38 -7.52 -10.39
CA TRP A 228 14.50 -6.71 -11.26
C TRP A 228 13.21 -7.47 -11.63
N THR A 229 13.33 -8.74 -12.01
CA THR A 229 12.16 -9.59 -12.32
C THR A 229 11.24 -9.72 -11.10
N VAL A 230 11.82 -10.00 -9.92
CA VAL A 230 11.08 -10.11 -8.67
C VAL A 230 10.38 -8.78 -8.32
N ALA A 231 11.10 -7.65 -8.43
CA ALA A 231 10.54 -6.34 -8.14
C ALA A 231 9.39 -5.96 -9.08
N MET A 232 9.52 -6.24 -10.38
CA MET A 232 8.44 -6.00 -11.35
C MET A 232 7.25 -6.92 -11.14
N GLY A 233 7.50 -8.17 -10.74
CA GLY A 233 6.46 -9.13 -10.36
C GLY A 233 5.68 -8.65 -9.14
N LEU A 234 6.36 -8.17 -8.09
CA LEU A 234 5.72 -7.57 -6.91
C LEU A 234 4.80 -6.41 -7.31
N LEU A 235 5.31 -5.47 -8.11
CA LEU A 235 4.52 -4.31 -8.57
C LEU A 235 3.32 -4.71 -9.45
N ALA A 236 3.37 -5.86 -10.12
CA ALA A 236 2.23 -6.40 -10.86
C ALA A 236 1.20 -7.04 -9.93
N LEU A 237 1.64 -7.77 -8.90
CA LEU A 237 0.78 -8.42 -7.91
C LEU A 237 0.05 -7.41 -7.02
N GLU A 238 0.64 -6.26 -6.72
CA GLU A 238 0.05 -5.16 -5.95
C GLU A 238 -1.29 -4.66 -6.52
N ARG A 239 -1.54 -4.90 -7.80
CA ARG A 239 -2.68 -4.35 -8.57
C ARG A 239 -3.93 -5.23 -8.57
N GLY A 240 -4.01 -6.22 -7.69
CA GLY A 240 -5.12 -7.17 -7.56
C GLY A 240 -6.25 -6.68 -6.65
N VAL A 241 -6.62 -7.49 -5.66
CA VAL A 241 -7.70 -7.23 -4.68
C VAL A 241 -7.50 -5.92 -3.91
N SER A 242 -6.25 -5.51 -3.68
CA SER A 242 -5.90 -4.24 -3.03
C SER A 242 -6.59 -3.02 -3.67
N THR A 243 -6.83 -3.05 -4.98
CA THR A 243 -7.56 -2.00 -5.69
C THR A 243 -9.03 -1.89 -5.25
N LEU A 244 -9.71 -3.02 -4.97
CA LEU A 244 -11.07 -3.01 -4.44
C LEU A 244 -11.12 -2.55 -2.99
N VAL A 245 -10.18 -2.99 -2.16
CA VAL A 245 -10.05 -2.56 -0.76
C VAL A 245 -9.87 -1.05 -0.67
N GLN A 246 -9.03 -0.46 -1.51
CA GLN A 246 -8.87 0.99 -1.58
C GLN A 246 -10.18 1.72 -1.90
N GLN A 247 -10.98 1.20 -2.83
CA GLN A 247 -12.25 1.84 -3.19
C GLN A 247 -13.28 1.81 -2.08
N ILE A 248 -13.19 0.84 -1.17
CA ILE A 248 -14.03 0.80 0.04
C ILE A 248 -13.63 1.94 0.97
N GLY A 249 -12.33 2.17 1.16
CA GLY A 249 -11.82 3.34 1.89
C GLY A 249 -12.28 4.66 1.27
N PHE A 250 -12.18 4.80 -0.04
CA PHE A 250 -12.64 5.98 -0.77
C PHE A 250 -14.16 6.22 -0.65
N ALA A 251 -14.95 5.16 -0.55
CA ALA A 251 -16.39 5.30 -0.33
C ALA A 251 -16.67 5.88 1.06
N ALA A 252 -15.92 5.46 2.07
CA ALA A 252 -16.05 6.02 3.42
C ALA A 252 -15.60 7.49 3.49
N GLU A 253 -14.53 7.86 2.79
CA GLU A 253 -14.07 9.25 2.68
C GLU A 253 -15.10 10.13 1.98
N LEU A 254 -15.63 9.68 0.83
CA LEU A 254 -16.68 10.41 0.11
C LEU A 254 -17.95 10.59 0.97
N ASP A 255 -18.34 9.56 1.71
CA ASP A 255 -19.50 9.63 2.62
C ASP A 255 -19.30 10.70 3.70
N ARG A 256 -18.11 10.80 4.30
CA ARG A 256 -17.77 11.87 5.24
C ARG A 256 -17.86 13.26 4.60
N VAL A 257 -17.30 13.43 3.40
CA VAL A 257 -17.36 14.70 2.66
C VAL A 257 -18.80 15.08 2.32
N VAL A 258 -19.62 14.12 1.90
CA VAL A 258 -21.06 14.35 1.63
C VAL A 258 -21.80 14.74 2.90
N ARG A 259 -21.58 14.05 4.02
CA ARG A 259 -22.19 14.41 5.32
C ARG A 259 -21.81 15.84 5.74
N THR A 260 -20.53 16.19 5.65
CA THR A 260 -20.08 17.56 5.94
C THR A 260 -20.80 18.59 5.05
N ALA A 261 -21.01 18.30 3.77
CA ALA A 261 -21.74 19.17 2.86
C ALA A 261 -23.22 19.31 3.22
N VAL A 262 -23.84 18.24 3.70
CA VAL A 262 -25.25 18.25 4.17
C VAL A 262 -25.37 19.06 5.47
N ASP A 263 -24.52 18.75 6.45
CA ASP A 263 -24.57 19.35 7.78
C ASP A 263 -24.23 20.85 7.76
N SER A 264 -23.34 21.29 6.89
CA SER A 264 -23.02 22.72 6.69
C SER A 264 -24.00 23.46 5.79
N GLY A 265 -24.88 22.75 5.08
CA GLY A 265 -25.79 23.35 4.09
C GLY A 265 -25.10 23.64 2.74
N ALA A 266 -23.79 23.34 2.57
CA ALA A 266 -23.05 23.56 1.31
C ALA A 266 -23.66 22.79 0.13
N VAL A 267 -24.36 21.68 0.40
CA VAL A 267 -25.07 20.89 -0.62
C VAL A 267 -26.19 21.67 -1.33
N THR A 268 -26.63 22.81 -0.79
CA THR A 268 -27.64 23.68 -1.43
C THR A 268 -27.09 24.43 -2.63
N ASP A 269 -25.74 24.62 -2.69
CA ASP A 269 -25.08 25.10 -3.89
C ASP A 269 -25.16 24.05 -5.02
N PRO A 270 -25.81 24.36 -6.16
CA PRO A 270 -26.01 23.41 -7.22
C PRO A 270 -24.69 22.94 -7.88
N VAL A 271 -23.65 23.79 -7.86
CA VAL A 271 -22.33 23.44 -8.43
C VAL A 271 -21.61 22.44 -7.52
N LEU A 272 -21.58 22.68 -6.21
CA LEU A 272 -20.97 21.75 -5.26
C LEU A 272 -21.73 20.42 -5.25
N ARG A 273 -23.06 20.46 -5.25
CA ARG A 273 -23.88 19.25 -5.33
C ARG A 273 -23.61 18.43 -6.59
N GLU A 274 -23.52 19.06 -7.77
CA GLU A 274 -23.18 18.37 -9.02
C GLU A 274 -21.82 17.70 -8.94
N ARG A 275 -20.82 18.36 -8.39
CA ARG A 275 -19.46 17.81 -8.24
C ARG A 275 -19.45 16.63 -7.26
N LEU A 276 -20.19 16.66 -6.17
CA LEU A 276 -20.34 15.53 -5.25
C LEU A 276 -21.01 14.33 -5.93
N VAL A 277 -22.08 14.57 -6.70
CA VAL A 277 -22.74 13.50 -7.47
C VAL A 277 -21.79 12.89 -8.51
N ARG A 278 -20.99 13.71 -9.17
CA ARG A 278 -19.96 13.24 -10.11
C ARG A 278 -18.92 12.37 -9.41
N GLN A 279 -18.42 12.77 -8.24
CA GLN A 279 -17.50 11.96 -7.43
C GLN A 279 -18.10 10.59 -7.10
N TRP A 280 -19.36 10.55 -6.71
CA TRP A 280 -20.05 9.30 -6.44
C TRP A 280 -20.18 8.42 -7.69
N ALA A 281 -20.58 8.97 -8.83
CA ALA A 281 -20.73 8.24 -10.08
C ALA A 281 -19.40 7.67 -10.59
N GLU A 282 -18.34 8.48 -10.53
CA GLU A 282 -16.99 8.05 -10.91
C GLU A 282 -16.45 6.94 -9.99
N LEU A 283 -16.70 7.01 -8.68
CA LEU A 283 -16.33 5.94 -7.74
C LEU A 283 -17.03 4.62 -8.08
N LYS A 284 -18.33 4.66 -8.42
CA LYS A 284 -19.06 3.47 -8.89
C LYS A 284 -18.45 2.89 -10.18
N THR A 285 -18.08 3.75 -11.11
CA THR A 285 -17.43 3.35 -12.35
C THR A 285 -16.08 2.70 -12.10
N MET A 286 -15.27 3.26 -11.18
CA MET A 286 -13.99 2.66 -10.79
C MET A 286 -14.19 1.28 -10.15
N ARG A 287 -15.21 1.12 -9.30
CA ARG A 287 -15.54 -0.18 -8.69
C ARG A 287 -15.90 -1.22 -9.76
N TRP A 288 -16.76 -0.89 -10.69
CA TRP A 288 -17.10 -1.80 -11.79
C TRP A 288 -15.91 -2.16 -12.67
N ASN A 289 -15.03 -1.18 -12.93
CA ASN A 289 -13.81 -1.44 -13.71
C ASN A 289 -12.85 -2.37 -12.94
N ALA A 290 -12.71 -2.21 -11.63
CA ALA A 290 -11.89 -3.10 -10.81
C ALA A 290 -12.45 -4.53 -10.79
N LEU A 291 -13.76 -4.70 -10.62
CA LEU A 291 -14.43 -5.99 -10.69
C LEU A 291 -14.24 -6.65 -12.06
N ARG A 292 -14.39 -5.89 -13.16
CA ARG A 292 -14.13 -6.37 -14.52
C ARG A 292 -12.70 -6.88 -14.68
N THR A 293 -11.73 -6.15 -14.17
CA THR A 293 -10.30 -6.51 -14.26
C THR A 293 -9.99 -7.79 -13.46
N LEU A 294 -10.52 -7.91 -12.25
CA LEU A 294 -10.36 -9.12 -11.43
C LEU A 294 -11.04 -10.34 -12.06
N GLY A 295 -12.10 -10.12 -12.82
CA GLY A 295 -12.78 -11.16 -13.58
C GLY A 295 -12.03 -11.73 -14.78
N GLY A 296 -10.77 -11.34 -15.00
CA GLY A 296 -9.93 -11.85 -16.09
C GLY A 296 -10.21 -11.24 -17.46
N SER A 297 -11.07 -10.20 -17.55
CA SER A 297 -11.37 -9.49 -18.79
C SER A 297 -10.57 -8.17 -18.96
N GLY A 298 -9.54 -7.97 -18.11
CA GLY A 298 -8.66 -6.81 -18.19
C GLY A 298 -7.54 -7.00 -19.20
N ASP A 299 -7.30 -6.00 -20.03
CA ASP A 299 -6.11 -5.92 -20.87
C ASP A 299 -4.87 -5.52 -20.05
N ALA A 300 -3.69 -5.58 -20.65
CA ALA A 300 -2.43 -5.23 -20.00
C ALA A 300 -2.36 -3.76 -19.52
N GLY A 301 -3.24 -2.89 -20.01
CA GLY A 301 -3.33 -1.48 -19.64
C GLY A 301 -4.25 -1.21 -18.45
N ALA A 302 -5.13 -2.15 -18.10
CA ALA A 302 -6.16 -1.94 -17.08
C ALA A 302 -5.61 -1.44 -15.73
N PRO A 303 -4.50 -1.95 -15.20
CA PRO A 303 -3.92 -1.44 -13.95
C PRO A 303 -3.43 0.01 -14.04
N SER A 304 -2.84 0.40 -15.16
CA SER A 304 -2.37 1.78 -15.39
C SER A 304 -3.54 2.75 -15.53
N VAL A 305 -4.59 2.35 -16.24
CA VAL A 305 -5.84 3.13 -16.34
C VAL A 305 -6.49 3.29 -14.95
N ALA A 306 -6.59 2.21 -14.18
CA ALA A 306 -7.14 2.25 -12.82
C ALA A 306 -6.37 3.21 -11.91
N LYS A 307 -5.03 3.23 -12.01
CA LYS A 307 -4.18 4.15 -11.23
C LYS A 307 -4.41 5.62 -11.62
N LEU A 308 -4.50 5.93 -12.91
CA LEU A 308 -4.78 7.29 -13.40
C LEU A 308 -6.16 7.79 -12.95
N LEU A 309 -7.18 6.95 -13.07
CA LEU A 309 -8.55 7.28 -12.64
C LEU A 309 -8.59 7.56 -11.13
N ARG A 310 -7.97 6.68 -10.35
CA ARG A 310 -7.92 6.77 -8.88
C ARG A 310 -7.22 8.05 -8.42
N GLY A 311 -6.01 8.31 -8.90
CA GLY A 311 -5.23 9.47 -8.46
C GLY A 311 -5.94 10.79 -8.79
N GLY A 312 -6.51 10.92 -9.98
CA GLY A 312 -7.29 12.08 -10.37
C GLY A 312 -8.57 12.25 -9.57
N TRP A 313 -9.30 11.17 -9.32
CA TRP A 313 -10.52 11.16 -8.53
C TRP A 313 -10.27 11.56 -7.07
N HIS A 314 -9.30 10.94 -6.43
CA HIS A 314 -9.00 11.16 -5.01
C HIS A 314 -8.49 12.60 -4.76
N ARG A 315 -7.66 13.12 -5.68
CA ARG A 315 -7.24 14.51 -5.64
C ARG A 315 -8.43 15.49 -5.67
N ARG A 316 -9.42 15.27 -6.56
CA ARG A 316 -10.64 16.10 -6.62
C ARG A 316 -11.49 15.97 -5.37
N LEU A 317 -11.55 14.79 -4.75
CA LEU A 317 -12.23 14.61 -3.48
C LEU A 317 -11.59 15.45 -2.37
N GLY A 318 -10.26 15.45 -2.27
CA GLY A 318 -9.53 16.29 -1.31
C GLY A 318 -9.79 17.79 -1.54
N GLU A 319 -9.86 18.24 -2.80
CA GLU A 319 -10.23 19.63 -3.13
C GLU A 319 -11.64 19.97 -2.67
N LEU A 320 -12.61 19.10 -2.94
CA LEU A 320 -14.00 19.27 -2.49
C LEU A 320 -14.12 19.28 -0.97
N ALA A 321 -13.37 18.43 -0.27
CA ALA A 321 -13.42 18.35 1.18
C ALA A 321 -13.07 19.68 1.86
N VAL A 322 -12.09 20.40 1.34
CA VAL A 322 -11.69 21.73 1.85
C VAL A 322 -12.69 22.80 1.38
N GLU A 323 -13.09 22.77 0.10
CA GLU A 323 -14.00 23.77 -0.49
C GLU A 323 -15.37 23.82 0.21
N ILE A 324 -15.94 22.67 0.56
CA ILE A 324 -17.22 22.54 1.28
C ILE A 324 -17.18 23.25 2.64
N ARG A 325 -16.01 23.34 3.26
CA ARG A 325 -15.81 24.02 4.54
C ARG A 325 -15.66 25.54 4.39
N GLY A 326 -15.56 26.04 3.18
CA GLY A 326 -15.37 27.48 2.92
C GLY A 326 -14.12 28.02 3.63
N ALA A 327 -14.23 29.17 4.28
CA ALA A 327 -13.12 29.80 4.99
C ALA A 327 -12.51 28.92 6.10
N ALA A 328 -13.32 28.11 6.79
CA ALA A 328 -12.85 27.19 7.82
C ALA A 328 -11.89 26.13 7.29
N GLY A 329 -11.99 25.78 6.01
CA GLY A 329 -11.05 24.83 5.36
C GLY A 329 -9.64 25.39 5.21
N ALA A 330 -9.45 26.69 5.25
CA ALA A 330 -8.14 27.36 5.11
C ALA A 330 -7.52 27.75 6.46
N VAL A 331 -8.25 27.60 7.58
CA VAL A 331 -7.79 27.97 8.92
C VAL A 331 -7.16 26.78 9.61
N GLY A 332 -5.95 26.97 10.14
CA GLY A 332 -5.28 25.99 10.99
C GLY A 332 -5.88 25.94 12.41
N PRO A 333 -5.37 25.06 13.28
CA PRO A 333 -5.82 25.00 14.68
C PRO A 333 -5.50 26.31 15.42
N ASP A 334 -6.37 26.69 16.36
CA ASP A 334 -6.27 27.94 17.11
C ASP A 334 -5.02 28.02 18.01
N ASP A 335 -4.47 26.89 18.40
CA ASP A 335 -3.31 26.73 19.27
C ASP A 335 -1.98 26.56 18.50
N TRP A 336 -1.97 26.87 17.20
CA TRP A 336 -0.76 26.74 16.39
C TRP A 336 0.38 27.63 16.91
N SER A 337 1.55 27.04 17.07
CA SER A 337 2.79 27.75 17.33
C SER A 337 3.94 27.11 16.55
N PRO A 338 5.07 27.83 16.32
CA PRO A 338 6.24 27.25 15.66
C PRO A 338 6.84 26.04 16.38
N THR A 339 6.57 25.89 17.67
CA THR A 339 7.09 24.82 18.55
C THR A 339 6.08 23.70 18.77
N THR A 340 4.80 23.94 18.53
CA THR A 340 3.75 22.92 18.66
C THR A 340 3.49 22.30 17.29
N PRO A 341 3.54 20.96 17.14
CA PRO A 341 3.14 20.32 15.91
C PRO A 341 1.70 20.74 15.57
N TYR A 342 1.50 21.39 14.43
CA TYR A 342 0.14 21.72 14.03
C TYR A 342 -0.60 20.45 13.62
N GLU A 343 -1.80 20.29 14.15
CA GLU A 343 -2.70 19.23 13.76
C GLU A 343 -3.67 19.76 12.71
N LEU A 344 -3.70 19.12 11.57
CA LEU A 344 -4.70 19.38 10.54
C LEU A 344 -5.94 18.52 10.80
N ASP A 345 -7.10 19.06 10.49
CA ASP A 345 -8.30 18.24 10.47
C ASP A 345 -8.33 17.23 9.30
N GLU A 346 -9.30 16.33 9.30
CA GLU A 346 -9.39 15.28 8.28
C GLU A 346 -9.50 15.82 6.85
N ALA A 347 -10.23 16.91 6.60
CA ALA A 347 -10.41 17.47 5.27
C ALA A 347 -9.09 18.07 4.76
N GLN A 348 -8.37 18.79 5.60
CA GLN A 348 -7.09 19.38 5.29
C GLN A 348 -6.02 18.29 5.06
N ARG A 349 -6.01 17.25 5.90
CA ARG A 349 -5.12 16.08 5.70
C ARG A 349 -5.42 15.39 4.37
N LEU A 350 -6.68 15.12 4.08
CA LEU A 350 -7.10 14.52 2.81
C LEU A 350 -6.64 15.37 1.62
N PHE A 351 -6.87 16.67 1.66
CA PHE A 351 -6.42 17.59 0.61
C PHE A 351 -4.91 17.51 0.37
N LEU A 352 -4.11 17.60 1.43
CA LEU A 352 -2.65 17.60 1.32
C LEU A 352 -2.10 16.22 0.92
N PHE A 353 -2.64 15.15 1.50
CA PHE A 353 -2.21 13.77 1.20
C PHE A 353 -2.48 13.42 -0.27
N THR A 354 -3.64 13.76 -0.79
CA THR A 354 -4.04 13.40 -2.16
C THR A 354 -3.17 14.04 -3.25
N ARG A 355 -2.31 15.02 -2.91
CA ARG A 355 -1.31 15.55 -3.86
C ARG A 355 -0.30 14.49 -4.27
N SER A 356 -0.01 13.53 -3.39
CA SER A 356 0.93 12.44 -3.66
C SER A 356 0.36 11.34 -4.57
N ASP A 357 -0.95 11.23 -4.71
CA ASP A 357 -1.60 10.17 -5.49
C ASP A 357 -1.23 10.14 -6.97
N THR A 358 -0.86 11.27 -7.53
CA THR A 358 -0.40 11.38 -8.92
C THR A 358 1.10 11.11 -9.08
N ILE A 359 1.82 10.90 -7.96
CA ILE A 359 3.28 10.76 -7.90
C ILE A 359 3.70 9.34 -7.55
N TYR A 360 3.25 8.80 -6.39
CA TYR A 360 3.68 7.49 -5.90
C TYR A 360 3.05 6.31 -6.67
N GLY A 361 3.61 5.12 -6.51
CA GLY A 361 3.12 3.90 -7.19
C GLY A 361 3.26 3.97 -8.72
N GLY A 362 4.27 4.71 -9.21
CA GLY A 362 4.43 5.11 -10.61
C GLY A 362 3.61 6.35 -10.94
N SER A 363 4.30 7.46 -11.26
CA SER A 363 3.63 8.74 -11.54
C SER A 363 2.64 8.63 -12.70
N ASP A 364 1.74 9.60 -12.80
CA ASP A 364 0.75 9.64 -13.89
C ASP A 364 1.44 9.62 -15.26
N GLU A 365 2.62 10.25 -15.39
CA GLU A 365 3.44 10.25 -16.61
C GLU A 365 3.96 8.83 -16.92
N ILE A 366 4.46 8.12 -15.89
CA ILE A 366 4.91 6.73 -16.04
C ILE A 366 3.75 5.83 -16.46
N GLN A 367 2.55 6.01 -15.89
CA GLN A 367 1.38 5.22 -16.28
C GLN A 367 0.97 5.50 -17.74
N ARG A 368 0.99 6.77 -18.17
CA ARG A 368 0.74 7.13 -19.57
C ARG A 368 1.77 6.52 -20.51
N ASN A 369 3.06 6.54 -20.14
CA ASN A 369 4.12 5.90 -20.93
C ASN A 369 3.92 4.38 -21.04
N ILE A 370 3.53 3.71 -19.95
CA ILE A 370 3.20 2.28 -19.98
C ILE A 370 2.05 2.02 -20.95
N ILE A 371 0.98 2.81 -20.91
CA ILE A 371 -0.15 2.67 -21.83
C ILE A 371 0.31 2.93 -23.27
N ALA A 372 1.03 4.01 -23.50
CA ALA A 372 1.49 4.39 -24.85
C ALA A 372 2.40 3.33 -25.46
N GLU A 373 3.45 2.92 -24.73
CA GLU A 373 4.49 2.04 -25.27
C GLU A 373 4.08 0.56 -25.30
N ARG A 374 3.46 0.09 -24.20
CA ARG A 374 3.21 -1.36 -24.01
C ARG A 374 1.82 -1.81 -24.45
N VAL A 375 0.83 -0.92 -24.40
CA VAL A 375 -0.55 -1.27 -24.79
C VAL A 375 -0.85 -0.82 -26.20
N LEU A 376 -0.52 0.43 -26.54
CA LEU A 376 -0.80 1.02 -27.83
C LEU A 376 0.32 0.81 -28.87
N GLY A 377 1.50 0.33 -28.44
CA GLY A 377 2.65 0.11 -29.33
C GLY A 377 3.25 1.38 -29.90
N LEU A 378 3.05 2.53 -29.26
CA LEU A 378 3.60 3.80 -29.73
C LEU A 378 5.13 3.83 -29.49
N PRO A 379 5.89 4.59 -30.30
CA PRO A 379 7.32 4.73 -30.13
C PRO A 379 7.67 5.39 -28.81
N ARG A 380 8.80 4.98 -28.24
CA ARG A 380 9.34 5.63 -27.04
C ARG A 380 9.82 7.03 -27.36
N GLU A 381 9.72 7.92 -26.37
CA GLU A 381 10.39 9.22 -26.47
C GLU A 381 11.92 9.05 -26.69
N PRO A 382 12.53 9.81 -27.58
CA PRO A 382 13.98 9.86 -27.71
C PRO A 382 14.57 10.29 -26.35
N ARG A 383 15.58 9.58 -25.91
CA ARG A 383 16.33 9.90 -24.68
C ARG A 383 17.50 10.79 -24.98
#